data_89629109d8d8bfc418080615b6278b34
#
_entry.id   89629109d8d8bfc418080615b6278b34
#
_cell.length_a   1.000
_cell.length_b   1.000
_cell.length_c   1.000
_cell.angle_alpha   90.00
_cell.angle_beta   90.00
_cell.angle_gamma   90.00
#
_symmetry.space_group_name_H-M   'P 1'
#
loop_
_entity.id
_entity.type
_entity.pdbx_description
1 polymer ?
#
loop_
_entity_poly.entity_id
_entity_poly.type
_entity_poly.pdbx_seq_one_letter_code
_entity_poly.pdbx_strand_id
1 'polypeptide(L)'
;MTYLFENYKRAPIEFVKAEGSYLIDSEGKAYLDFSSGIGVTNLGFQPQVQQALIQQAGRIWHSPNLYLSSLQEQVAQELAGSYDYLAFFCNSGAEANEAAIKLARKATGKQGIITFQQSFHGRTFGAMAATGQDKIKEGFGDGVPHFSYAVYND
;
A
#
# COMPACT_ATOMS: atom_id res chain seq x y z
N MET A 1 -14.92 7.08 25.50
CA MET A 1 -15.34 5.83 24.84
C MET A 1 -14.93 5.96 23.37
N THR A 2 -14.20 4.98 22.81
CA THR A 2 -13.86 4.96 21.37
C THR A 2 -14.85 4.06 20.61
N TYR A 3 -15.16 4.43 19.36
CA TYR A 3 -15.93 3.61 18.42
C TYR A 3 -15.02 2.88 17.42
N LEU A 4 -13.69 3.00 17.59
CA LEU A 4 -12.71 2.36 16.71
C LEU A 4 -12.39 0.95 17.22
N PHE A 5 -12.28 0.00 16.29
CA PHE A 5 -11.82 -1.35 16.60
C PHE A 5 -10.37 -1.32 17.08
N GLU A 6 -10.07 -2.06 18.15
CA GLU A 6 -8.77 -2.02 18.84
C GLU A 6 -7.73 -2.95 18.20
N ASN A 7 -7.53 -2.83 16.89
CA ASN A 7 -6.55 -3.61 16.13
C ASN A 7 -5.14 -3.00 16.15
N TYR A 8 -4.95 -1.81 16.69
CA TYR A 8 -3.67 -1.12 16.86
C TYR A 8 -3.54 -0.53 18.26
N LYS A 9 -2.33 -0.64 18.83
CA LYS A 9 -1.96 0.13 20.04
C LYS A 9 -1.63 1.56 19.61
N ARG A 10 -2.58 2.48 19.71
CA ARG A 10 -2.40 3.88 19.33
C ARG A 10 -1.63 4.65 20.42
N ALA A 11 -0.69 5.49 19.99
CA ALA A 11 -0.09 6.50 20.85
C ALA A 11 -1.15 7.60 21.16
N PRO A 12 -1.13 8.23 22.33
CA PRO A 12 -2.06 9.30 22.69
C PRO A 12 -1.60 10.65 22.09
N ILE A 13 -1.39 10.69 20.79
CA ILE A 13 -0.95 11.87 20.02
C ILE A 13 -1.94 12.03 18.87
N GLU A 14 -2.48 13.23 18.74
CA GLU A 14 -3.33 13.60 17.60
C GLU A 14 -2.60 14.61 16.72
N PHE A 15 -2.25 14.19 15.51
CA PHE A 15 -1.66 15.09 14.52
C PHE A 15 -2.77 15.85 13.79
N VAL A 16 -2.66 17.20 13.78
CA VAL A 16 -3.66 18.10 13.20
C VAL A 16 -3.14 18.90 12.01
N LYS A 17 -1.82 18.92 11.78
CA LYS A 17 -1.19 19.66 10.70
C LYS A 17 0.07 18.95 10.23
N ALA A 18 0.46 19.18 8.97
CA ALA A 18 1.74 18.78 8.40
C ALA A 18 2.42 19.96 7.69
N GLU A 19 3.75 20.05 7.79
CA GLU A 19 4.59 21.04 7.09
C GLU A 19 5.89 20.36 6.62
N GLY A 20 6.09 20.25 5.31
CA GLY A 20 7.22 19.50 4.76
C GLY A 20 7.27 18.08 5.33
N SER A 21 8.35 17.72 5.99
CA SER A 21 8.53 16.43 6.64
C SER A 21 8.14 16.41 8.13
N TYR A 22 7.41 17.40 8.61
CA TYR A 22 6.99 17.46 10.01
C TYR A 22 5.49 17.26 10.17
N LEU A 23 5.11 16.52 11.20
CA LEU A 23 3.75 16.43 11.71
C LEU A 23 3.63 17.25 12.98
N ILE A 24 2.54 17.99 13.14
CA ILE A 24 2.29 18.88 14.27
C ILE A 24 1.06 18.37 15.00
N ASP A 25 1.20 18.15 16.31
CA ASP A 25 0.10 17.67 17.14
C ASP A 25 -0.85 18.80 17.59
N SER A 26 -1.92 18.41 18.28
CA SER A 26 -2.94 19.32 18.80
C SER A 26 -2.42 20.32 19.85
N GLU A 27 -1.23 20.08 20.42
CA GLU A 27 -0.57 20.95 21.39
C GLU A 27 0.46 21.88 20.70
N GLY A 28 0.63 21.75 19.37
CA GLY A 28 1.55 22.57 18.57
C GLY A 28 2.98 22.02 18.54
N LYS A 29 3.23 20.83 19.08
CA LYS A 29 4.56 20.21 19.06
C LYS A 29 4.83 19.57 17.69
N ALA A 30 6.00 19.84 17.13
CA ALA A 30 6.43 19.30 15.86
C ALA A 30 7.23 18.00 16.05
N TYR A 31 6.96 17.03 15.17
CA TYR A 31 7.64 15.74 15.09
C TYR A 31 8.15 15.52 13.68
N LEU A 32 9.43 15.15 13.54
CA LEU A 32 9.98 14.74 12.24
C LEU A 32 9.42 13.37 11.86
N ASP A 33 8.71 13.31 10.75
CA ASP A 33 8.03 12.09 10.29
C ASP A 33 8.96 11.22 9.43
N PHE A 34 9.62 10.26 10.08
CA PHE A 34 10.38 9.20 9.39
C PHE A 34 9.53 8.00 8.98
N SER A 35 8.25 7.95 9.35
CA SER A 35 7.37 6.85 8.99
C SER A 35 6.63 7.07 7.68
N SER A 36 6.31 8.33 7.38
CA SER A 36 5.55 8.78 6.21
C SER A 36 4.30 7.91 5.90
N GLY A 37 3.68 7.32 6.94
CA GLY A 37 2.59 6.35 6.76
C GLY A 37 3.02 5.09 6.00
N ILE A 38 4.27 4.65 6.19
CA ILE A 38 4.92 3.55 5.45
C ILE A 38 5.01 3.89 3.94
N GLY A 39 5.53 5.07 3.64
CA GLY A 39 5.78 5.56 2.27
C GLY A 39 4.58 6.24 1.58
N VAL A 40 3.44 6.39 2.25
CA VAL A 40 2.26 7.07 1.68
C VAL A 40 2.53 8.55 1.41
N THR A 41 3.20 9.23 2.34
CA THR A 41 3.60 10.65 2.23
C THR A 41 5.12 10.80 2.15
N ASN A 42 5.77 10.03 1.28
CA ASN A 42 7.23 9.98 1.17
C ASN A 42 7.89 11.31 0.77
N LEU A 43 7.15 12.23 0.18
CA LEU A 43 7.60 13.60 -0.10
C LEU A 43 7.26 14.59 1.03
N GLY A 44 6.62 14.13 2.11
CA GLY A 44 6.03 14.98 3.12
C GLY A 44 4.85 15.79 2.58
N PHE A 45 4.49 16.88 3.29
CA PHE A 45 3.45 17.79 2.86
C PHE A 45 4.02 18.83 1.90
N GLN A 46 3.62 18.77 0.63
CA GLN A 46 4.09 19.67 -0.42
C GLN A 46 2.94 20.56 -0.93
N PRO A 47 3.06 21.90 -0.86
CA PRO A 47 2.01 22.82 -1.32
C PRO A 47 1.62 22.62 -2.79
N GLN A 48 2.56 22.28 -3.66
CA GLN A 48 2.30 22.03 -5.07
C GLN A 48 1.39 20.80 -5.28
N VAL A 49 1.62 19.73 -4.51
CA VAL A 49 0.78 18.52 -4.53
C VAL A 49 -0.63 18.83 -4.01
N GLN A 50 -0.72 19.60 -2.91
CA GLN A 50 -2.00 20.05 -2.38
C GLN A 50 -2.79 20.87 -3.42
N GLN A 51 -2.13 21.80 -4.10
CA GLN A 51 -2.79 22.64 -5.11
C GLN A 51 -3.30 21.81 -6.29
N ALA A 52 -2.52 20.84 -6.77
CA ALA A 52 -2.94 19.93 -7.83
C ALA A 52 -4.15 19.09 -7.41
N LEU A 53 -4.17 18.60 -6.16
CA LEU A 53 -5.31 17.86 -5.59
C LEU A 53 -6.58 18.72 -5.54
N ILE A 54 -6.49 19.97 -5.07
CA ILE A 54 -7.61 20.93 -5.01
C ILE A 54 -8.16 21.19 -6.40
N GLN A 55 -7.28 21.43 -7.39
CA GLN A 55 -7.71 21.65 -8.78
C GLN A 55 -8.43 20.45 -9.37
N GLN A 56 -7.88 19.23 -9.13
CA GLN A 56 -8.52 18.00 -9.61
C GLN A 56 -9.84 17.73 -8.91
N ALA A 57 -9.93 17.97 -7.60
CA ALA A 57 -11.15 17.83 -6.82
C ALA A 57 -12.28 18.75 -7.30
N GLY A 58 -11.94 19.91 -7.90
CA GLY A 58 -12.91 20.80 -8.53
C GLY A 58 -13.42 20.33 -9.91
N ARG A 59 -12.88 19.23 -10.46
CA ARG A 59 -13.25 18.71 -11.78
C ARG A 59 -14.03 17.40 -11.70
N ILE A 60 -13.36 16.34 -11.22
CA ILE A 60 -13.95 15.01 -11.11
C ILE A 60 -13.22 14.22 -10.03
N TRP A 61 -13.97 13.50 -9.21
CA TRP A 61 -13.46 12.69 -8.11
C TRP A 61 -13.26 11.23 -8.48
N HIS A 62 -14.12 10.70 -9.35
CA HIS A 62 -14.09 9.31 -9.75
C HIS A 62 -14.68 9.12 -11.15
N SER A 63 -14.08 8.24 -11.92
CA SER A 63 -14.69 7.66 -13.12
C SER A 63 -14.52 6.14 -13.09
N PRO A 64 -15.54 5.37 -13.52
CA PRO A 64 -15.41 3.91 -13.57
C PRO A 64 -14.29 3.47 -14.53
N ASN A 65 -13.60 2.36 -14.20
CA ASN A 65 -12.54 1.78 -15.03
C ASN A 65 -13.00 1.31 -16.43
N LEU A 66 -14.28 1.41 -16.72
CA LEU A 66 -14.85 1.16 -18.06
C LEU A 66 -14.60 2.31 -19.03
N TYR A 67 -14.13 3.45 -18.54
CA TYR A 67 -13.87 4.66 -19.33
C TYR A 67 -12.41 5.04 -19.28
N LEU A 68 -11.96 5.77 -20.29
CA LEU A 68 -10.57 6.25 -20.36
C LEU A 68 -10.30 7.31 -19.29
N SER A 69 -9.09 7.28 -18.73
CA SER A 69 -8.56 8.27 -17.80
C SER A 69 -7.17 8.71 -18.23
N SER A 70 -7.04 9.93 -18.72
CA SER A 70 -5.75 10.49 -19.13
C SER A 70 -4.79 10.63 -17.95
N LEU A 71 -5.28 10.85 -16.72
CA LEU A 71 -4.43 10.91 -15.53
C LEU A 71 -3.82 9.55 -15.20
N GLN A 72 -4.61 8.46 -15.28
CA GLN A 72 -4.07 7.11 -15.07
C GLN A 72 -3.03 6.76 -16.14
N GLU A 73 -3.29 7.10 -17.41
CA GLU A 73 -2.36 6.86 -18.51
C GLU A 73 -1.04 7.63 -18.34
N GLN A 74 -1.11 8.90 -17.96
CA GLN A 74 0.09 9.70 -17.67
C GLN A 74 0.92 9.12 -16.53
N VAL A 75 0.29 8.73 -15.41
CA VAL A 75 0.99 8.11 -14.28
C VAL A 75 1.59 6.76 -14.70
N ALA A 76 0.86 5.95 -15.46
CA ALA A 76 1.38 4.67 -15.97
C ALA A 76 2.61 4.87 -16.87
N GLN A 77 2.59 5.86 -17.75
CA GLN A 77 3.69 6.21 -18.62
C GLN A 77 4.94 6.68 -17.84
N GLU A 78 4.76 7.55 -16.85
CA GLU A 78 5.84 8.01 -15.98
C GLU A 78 6.47 6.86 -15.16
N LEU A 79 5.65 5.94 -14.65
CA LEU A 79 6.12 4.79 -13.89
C LEU A 79 6.83 3.75 -14.79
N ALA A 80 6.33 3.52 -16.00
CA ALA A 80 6.94 2.60 -16.94
C ALA A 80 8.28 3.13 -17.48
N GLY A 81 8.43 4.46 -17.65
CA GLY A 81 9.63 5.08 -18.19
C GLY A 81 9.95 4.55 -19.60
N SER A 82 11.16 3.99 -19.76
CA SER A 82 11.61 3.37 -21.02
C SER A 82 11.34 1.85 -21.08
N TYR A 83 10.73 1.26 -20.06
CA TYR A 83 10.45 -0.18 -20.01
C TYR A 83 9.11 -0.50 -20.66
N ASP A 84 9.00 -1.68 -21.25
CA ASP A 84 7.74 -2.23 -21.77
C ASP A 84 6.92 -2.83 -20.63
N TYR A 85 6.44 -1.99 -19.73
CA TYR A 85 5.65 -2.35 -18.57
C TYR A 85 4.23 -1.77 -18.67
N LEU A 86 3.28 -2.50 -18.11
CA LEU A 86 1.91 -2.05 -17.93
C LEU A 86 1.63 -1.84 -16.43
N ALA A 87 0.95 -0.75 -16.10
CA ALA A 87 0.57 -0.46 -14.72
C ALA A 87 -0.79 -1.06 -14.38
N PHE A 88 -0.89 -1.64 -13.19
CA PHE A 88 -2.15 -2.03 -12.57
C PHE A 88 -2.38 -1.17 -11.33
N PHE A 89 -3.45 -0.37 -11.34
CA PHE A 89 -3.81 0.51 -10.23
C PHE A 89 -4.79 -0.18 -9.28
N CYS A 90 -4.53 -0.06 -7.98
CA CYS A 90 -5.35 -0.60 -6.91
C CYS A 90 -5.26 0.29 -5.66
N ASN A 91 -6.01 -0.03 -4.60
CA ASN A 91 -6.12 0.83 -3.43
C ASN A 91 -5.09 0.53 -2.34
N SER A 92 -4.38 -0.60 -2.42
CA SER A 92 -3.42 -1.02 -1.39
C SER A 92 -2.36 -1.97 -1.91
N GLY A 93 -1.24 -2.06 -1.18
CA GLY A 93 -0.22 -3.07 -1.46
C GLY A 93 -0.72 -4.51 -1.31
N ALA A 94 -1.69 -4.75 -0.43
CA ALA A 94 -2.33 -6.06 -0.31
C ALA A 94 -3.08 -6.44 -1.60
N GLU A 95 -3.85 -5.52 -2.18
CA GLU A 95 -4.52 -5.74 -3.47
C GLU A 95 -3.53 -5.94 -4.62
N ALA A 96 -2.42 -5.19 -4.63
CA ALA A 96 -1.36 -5.38 -5.61
C ALA A 96 -0.75 -6.80 -5.51
N ASN A 97 -0.48 -7.28 -4.30
CA ASN A 97 0.03 -8.63 -4.07
C ASN A 97 -0.99 -9.71 -4.43
N GLU A 98 -2.28 -9.51 -4.13
CA GLU A 98 -3.35 -10.44 -4.58
C GLU A 98 -3.40 -10.53 -6.12
N ALA A 99 -3.28 -9.39 -6.81
CA ALA A 99 -3.23 -9.37 -8.27
C ALA A 99 -1.98 -10.08 -8.81
N ALA A 100 -0.81 -9.86 -8.22
CA ALA A 100 0.44 -10.49 -8.59
C ALA A 100 0.38 -12.03 -8.41
N ILE A 101 -0.14 -12.52 -7.29
CA ILE A 101 -0.32 -13.95 -7.00
C ILE A 101 -1.25 -14.59 -8.05
N LYS A 102 -2.38 -13.94 -8.33
CA LYS A 102 -3.36 -14.42 -9.33
C LYS A 102 -2.76 -14.43 -10.73
N LEU A 103 -2.06 -13.36 -11.10
CA LEU A 103 -1.40 -13.23 -12.40
C LEU A 103 -0.33 -14.30 -12.59
N ALA A 104 0.56 -14.49 -11.60
CA ALA A 104 1.61 -15.49 -11.64
C ALA A 104 1.04 -16.92 -11.85
N ARG A 105 0.02 -17.29 -11.08
CA ARG A 105 -0.65 -18.59 -11.20
C ARG A 105 -1.34 -18.76 -12.56
N LYS A 106 -2.04 -17.74 -13.05
CA LYS A 106 -2.74 -17.78 -14.33
C LYS A 106 -1.78 -17.85 -15.52
N ALA A 107 -0.73 -17.05 -15.50
CA ALA A 107 0.24 -16.97 -16.61
C ALA A 107 1.11 -18.24 -16.73
N THR A 108 1.44 -18.88 -15.59
CA THR A 108 2.34 -20.05 -15.56
C THR A 108 1.60 -21.38 -15.50
N GLY A 109 0.35 -21.41 -15.11
CA GLY A 109 -0.40 -22.64 -14.77
C GLY A 109 0.07 -23.31 -13.48
N LYS A 110 1.05 -22.72 -12.76
CA LYS A 110 1.64 -23.28 -11.53
C LYS A 110 0.96 -22.69 -10.29
N GLN A 111 0.84 -23.50 -9.23
CA GLN A 111 0.21 -23.07 -7.98
C GLN A 111 1.21 -22.53 -6.95
N GLY A 112 2.45 -23.03 -6.97
CA GLY A 112 3.48 -22.70 -5.99
C GLY A 112 3.99 -21.25 -6.13
N ILE A 113 4.09 -20.55 -5.00
CA ILE A 113 4.67 -19.22 -4.87
C ILE A 113 5.77 -19.29 -3.81
N ILE A 114 6.94 -18.75 -4.11
CA ILE A 114 8.04 -18.63 -3.16
C ILE A 114 8.11 -17.16 -2.71
N THR A 115 8.17 -16.96 -1.40
CA THR A 115 8.38 -15.67 -0.75
C THR A 115 9.54 -15.77 0.23
N PHE A 116 9.86 -14.70 0.94
CA PHE A 116 10.97 -14.73 1.90
C PHE A 116 10.48 -14.74 3.35
N GLN A 117 11.24 -15.39 4.21
CA GLN A 117 11.08 -15.31 5.66
C GLN A 117 11.17 -13.84 6.10
N GLN A 118 10.44 -13.48 7.15
CA GLN A 118 10.34 -12.10 7.67
C GLN A 118 9.74 -11.06 6.70
N SER A 119 9.28 -11.47 5.51
CA SER A 119 8.58 -10.58 4.57
C SER A 119 7.21 -10.16 5.09
N PHE A 120 6.69 -9.08 4.55
CA PHE A 120 5.31 -8.63 4.76
C PHE A 120 4.66 -8.28 3.42
N HIS A 121 3.55 -8.94 3.09
CA HIS A 121 2.85 -8.76 1.81
C HIS A 121 1.41 -8.25 1.95
N GLY A 122 0.87 -8.19 3.15
CA GLY A 122 -0.49 -7.72 3.43
C GLY A 122 -1.26 -8.60 4.40
N ARG A 123 -2.53 -8.26 4.63
CA ARG A 123 -3.40 -8.93 5.61
C ARG A 123 -4.66 -9.53 5.00
N THR A 124 -4.86 -9.48 3.68
CA THR A 124 -5.83 -10.31 2.98
C THR A 124 -5.36 -11.76 2.99
N PHE A 125 -6.23 -12.74 2.85
CA PHE A 125 -5.86 -14.14 3.01
C PHE A 125 -4.73 -14.60 2.08
N GLY A 126 -4.71 -14.19 0.80
CA GLY A 126 -3.62 -14.52 -0.13
C GLY A 126 -2.32 -13.78 0.20
N ALA A 127 -2.38 -12.47 0.44
CA ALA A 127 -1.22 -11.68 0.81
C ALA A 127 -0.67 -12.07 2.21
N MET A 128 -1.53 -12.45 3.14
CA MET A 128 -1.15 -12.97 4.45
C MET A 128 -0.47 -14.34 4.33
N ALA A 129 -0.97 -15.23 3.46
CA ALA A 129 -0.32 -16.51 3.19
C ALA A 129 1.05 -16.32 2.53
N ALA A 130 1.26 -15.28 1.72
CA ALA A 130 2.57 -14.92 1.18
C ALA A 130 3.52 -14.33 2.23
N THR A 131 3.02 -13.75 3.31
CA THR A 131 3.81 -13.10 4.38
C THR A 131 4.63 -14.14 5.16
N GLY A 132 5.93 -13.93 5.27
CA GLY A 132 6.89 -14.82 5.94
C GLY A 132 7.00 -14.61 7.45
N GLN A 133 5.91 -14.26 8.14
CA GLN A 133 5.86 -13.98 9.58
C GLN A 133 4.68 -14.73 10.20
N ASP A 134 4.95 -15.77 10.99
CA ASP A 134 3.91 -16.65 11.54
C ASP A 134 2.94 -15.93 12.49
N LYS A 135 3.45 -14.97 13.27
CA LYS A 135 2.63 -14.17 14.19
C LYS A 135 1.46 -13.44 13.48
N ILE A 136 1.62 -13.09 12.20
CA ILE A 136 0.58 -12.40 11.43
C ILE A 136 -0.54 -13.36 11.00
N LYS A 137 -0.23 -14.66 10.90
CA LYS A 137 -1.15 -15.73 10.46
C LYS A 137 -1.90 -16.37 11.61
N GLU A 138 -1.42 -16.18 12.84
CA GLU A 138 -1.95 -16.83 14.03
C GLU A 138 -3.45 -16.53 14.21
N GLY A 139 -4.24 -17.58 14.40
CA GLY A 139 -5.69 -17.49 14.64
C GLY A 139 -6.56 -17.38 13.38
N PHE A 140 -5.97 -17.36 12.16
CA PHE A 140 -6.73 -17.22 10.90
C PHE A 140 -6.88 -18.53 10.09
N GLY A 141 -6.49 -19.68 10.68
CA GLY A 141 -6.56 -20.99 10.03
C GLY A 141 -5.44 -21.21 9.01
N ASP A 142 -5.61 -22.25 8.17
CA ASP A 142 -4.54 -22.73 7.26
C ASP A 142 -4.19 -21.76 6.13
N GLY A 143 -5.01 -20.75 5.89
CA GLY A 143 -4.79 -19.76 4.85
C GLY A 143 -4.85 -20.32 3.42
N VAL A 144 -4.29 -19.56 2.46
CA VAL A 144 -4.20 -19.97 1.05
C VAL A 144 -3.00 -20.90 0.88
N PRO A 145 -3.15 -22.08 0.27
CA PRO A 145 -2.09 -23.08 0.14
C PRO A 145 -1.03 -22.74 -0.92
N HIS A 146 0.05 -23.53 -0.93
CA HIS A 146 1.13 -23.52 -1.92
C HIS A 146 2.09 -22.33 -1.83
N PHE A 147 2.33 -21.81 -0.62
CA PHE A 147 3.42 -20.89 -0.34
C PHE A 147 4.60 -21.58 0.32
N SER A 148 5.81 -21.22 -0.10
CA SER A 148 7.08 -21.62 0.50
C SER A 148 7.91 -20.41 0.84
N TYR A 149 8.73 -20.49 1.91
CA TYR A 149 9.47 -19.35 2.43
C TYR A 149 10.97 -19.64 2.38
N ALA A 150 11.69 -18.88 1.56
CA ALA A 150 13.14 -18.95 1.47
C ALA A 150 13.81 -17.97 2.48
N VAL A 151 15.05 -18.25 2.84
CA VAL A 151 15.89 -17.29 3.56
C VAL A 151 16.39 -16.25 2.57
N TYR A 152 16.35 -14.97 2.97
CA TYR A 152 16.84 -13.89 2.10
C TYR A 152 18.35 -13.91 2.01
N ASN A 153 18.90 -13.85 0.81
CA ASN A 153 20.35 -13.93 0.52
C ASN A 153 21.05 -15.25 0.90
N ASP A 154 20.32 -16.37 0.96
CA ASP A 154 20.88 -17.70 1.12
C ASP A 154 21.04 -18.40 -0.22
#